data_dd43dbc07174feab91c184e5354ffe0c
#
_entry.id   dd43dbc07174feab91c184e5354ffe0c
#
_cell.length_a   1.000
_cell.length_b   1.000
_cell.length_c   1.000
_cell.angle_alpha   90.00
_cell.angle_beta   90.00
_cell.angle_gamma   90.00
#
_symmetry.space_group_name_H-M   'P 1'
#
loop_
_entity.id
_entity.type
_entity.pdbx_description
1 polymer ?
#
loop_
_entity_poly.entity_id
_entity_poly.type
_entity_poly.pdbx_seq_one_letter_code
_entity_poly.pdbx_strand_id
1 'polypeptide(L)'
;MVNEEKYTYGINHEDIKTDDNSVIVLCEDEKEAGIINDRKEKGLIGVCKYQPAYQLLGSITRQIPDRTQRVEDITRYIGVYGFNSTLRVTLAMVIAAAYSKKGRTLFINLDEFSGIEHIMMSDGCSNLSDVFYMFKQAGEHFTQQIRECIKANELFDYIPAVVCADDISYVNDRLISGLLDELAHNLKYDYIVVNISEGINKPWSIMGRCSNVYISDSGDYIENCRFNNLKRYFIESGKEAIVDRMMRINLKMKDTMDEGFLKRIMYTDAYGYVSSLLDMV
;
A
#
# COMPACT_ATOMS: atom_id res chain seq x y z
N MET A 1 34.26 -29.41 24.15
CA MET A 1 34.72 -29.84 22.82
C MET A 1 33.51 -30.55 22.16
N VAL A 2 32.76 -29.82 21.37
CA VAL A 2 31.65 -30.36 20.58
C VAL A 2 32.28 -30.77 19.26
N ASN A 3 32.13 -32.05 18.91
CA ASN A 3 32.75 -32.66 17.75
C ASN A 3 32.37 -31.91 16.45
N GLU A 4 33.34 -31.35 15.79
CA GLU A 4 33.23 -30.67 14.48
C GLU A 4 32.90 -31.63 13.32
N GLU A 5 32.91 -32.95 13.54
CA GLU A 5 32.76 -33.95 12.49
C GLU A 5 31.32 -34.27 12.06
N LYS A 6 30.29 -33.65 12.64
CA LYS A 6 28.87 -33.95 12.38
C LYS A 6 28.23 -33.12 11.26
N TYR A 7 28.95 -32.13 10.71
CA TYR A 7 28.36 -31.17 9.76
C TYR A 7 28.70 -31.39 8.29
N THR A 8 29.34 -32.51 7.98
CA THR A 8 29.70 -32.86 6.59
C THR A 8 28.73 -33.85 5.96
N TYR A 9 27.51 -33.43 5.64
CA TYR A 9 26.75 -34.04 4.59
C TYR A 9 27.06 -33.33 3.26
N GLY A 10 28.12 -33.77 2.57
CA GLY A 10 28.23 -33.66 1.13
C GLY A 10 28.68 -32.33 0.51
N ILE A 11 29.11 -31.35 1.30
CA ILE A 11 29.67 -30.11 0.74
C ILE A 11 31.04 -29.90 1.37
N ASN A 12 32.12 -30.07 0.59
CA ASN A 12 33.46 -29.71 1.01
C ASN A 12 33.54 -28.18 1.16
N HIS A 13 34.05 -27.68 2.30
CA HIS A 13 34.22 -26.25 2.60
C HIS A 13 35.06 -25.47 1.57
N GLU A 14 35.82 -26.19 0.71
CA GLU A 14 36.65 -25.58 -0.32
C GLU A 14 35.88 -25.27 -1.64
N ASP A 15 34.68 -25.84 -1.81
CA ASP A 15 33.85 -25.61 -3.01
C ASP A 15 32.90 -24.44 -2.92
N ILE A 16 32.76 -23.84 -1.74
CA ILE A 16 31.95 -22.61 -1.55
C ILE A 16 32.82 -21.40 -1.89
N LYS A 17 33.06 -21.17 -3.16
CA LYS A 17 33.54 -19.88 -3.64
C LYS A 17 32.49 -18.85 -3.33
N THR A 18 32.79 -18.00 -2.36
CA THR A 18 31.98 -16.87 -1.89
C THR A 18 31.92 -15.75 -2.91
N ASP A 19 31.32 -16.00 -4.04
CA ASP A 19 30.76 -14.94 -4.87
C ASP A 19 29.26 -14.87 -4.58
N ASP A 20 28.94 -13.98 -3.68
CA ASP A 20 27.60 -13.36 -3.49
C ASP A 20 26.35 -14.26 -3.38
N ASN A 21 26.44 -15.58 -3.24
CA ASN A 21 25.30 -16.50 -3.11
C ASN A 21 25.04 -16.89 -1.66
N SER A 22 23.78 -16.70 -1.20
CA SER A 22 23.35 -17.21 0.10
C SER A 22 23.11 -18.71 0.03
N VAL A 23 23.65 -19.47 0.99
CA VAL A 23 23.50 -20.93 1.11
C VAL A 23 22.55 -21.21 2.26
N ILE A 24 21.45 -21.91 1.98
CA ILE A 24 20.49 -22.33 2.98
C ILE A 24 20.90 -23.70 3.52
N VAL A 25 21.12 -23.76 4.83
CA VAL A 25 21.45 -25.00 5.55
C VAL A 25 20.21 -25.50 6.26
N LEU A 26 19.71 -26.67 5.85
CA LEU A 26 18.57 -27.32 6.52
C LEU A 26 19.06 -28.06 7.77
N CYS A 27 18.66 -27.57 8.94
CA CYS A 27 19.03 -28.07 10.24
C CYS A 27 18.00 -29.06 10.80
N GLU A 28 18.44 -29.95 11.69
CA GLU A 28 17.56 -30.92 12.36
C GLU A 28 16.62 -30.24 13.35
N ASP A 29 17.08 -29.18 14.03
CA ASP A 29 16.27 -28.46 15.01
C ASP A 29 16.55 -26.96 14.98
N GLU A 30 15.72 -26.18 15.74
CA GLU A 30 15.83 -24.71 15.81
C GLU A 30 17.11 -24.24 16.50
N LYS A 31 17.73 -25.06 17.36
CA LYS A 31 18.99 -24.69 18.06
C LYS A 31 20.16 -24.72 17.09
N GLU A 32 20.22 -25.76 16.23
CA GLU A 32 21.24 -25.82 15.17
C GLU A 32 21.09 -24.65 14.18
N ALA A 33 19.85 -24.33 13.77
CA ALA A 33 19.58 -23.19 12.91
C ALA A 33 19.99 -21.87 13.57
N GLY A 34 19.71 -21.70 14.86
CA GLY A 34 20.14 -20.54 15.66
C GLY A 34 21.67 -20.39 15.72
N ILE A 35 22.41 -21.48 15.93
CA ILE A 35 23.88 -21.46 16.00
C ILE A 35 24.48 -21.00 14.66
N ILE A 36 23.90 -21.43 13.52
CA ILE A 36 24.38 -21.02 12.19
C ILE A 36 24.09 -19.53 11.98
N ASN A 37 22.89 -19.06 12.33
CA ASN A 37 22.47 -17.68 12.17
C ASN A 37 23.24 -16.72 13.09
N ASP A 38 23.60 -17.14 14.30
CA ASP A 38 24.37 -16.35 15.26
C ASP A 38 25.86 -16.19 14.86
N ARG A 39 26.43 -17.13 14.13
CA ARG A 39 27.81 -17.05 13.64
C ARG A 39 28.08 -15.91 12.67
N LYS A 40 27.02 -15.30 12.11
CA LYS A 40 27.10 -14.18 11.14
C LYS A 40 28.10 -14.41 10.00
N GLU A 41 28.34 -15.66 9.64
CA GLU A 41 29.13 -15.96 8.45
C GLU A 41 28.37 -15.49 7.21
N LYS A 42 28.99 -14.62 6.42
CA LYS A 42 28.34 -14.01 5.25
C LYS A 42 27.83 -15.10 4.32
N GLY A 43 26.53 -15.12 4.12
CA GLY A 43 25.86 -15.96 3.14
C GLY A 43 25.36 -17.32 3.63
N LEU A 44 25.54 -17.69 4.91
CA LEU A 44 24.97 -18.92 5.48
C LEU A 44 23.69 -18.61 6.26
N ILE A 45 22.64 -19.38 5.97
CA ILE A 45 21.31 -19.23 6.54
C ILE A 45 20.85 -20.59 7.07
N GLY A 46 20.75 -20.73 8.41
CA GLY A 46 20.22 -21.93 9.04
C GLY A 46 18.70 -21.94 9.11
N VAL A 47 18.06 -23.02 8.65
CA VAL A 47 16.60 -23.19 8.69
C VAL A 47 16.26 -24.59 9.17
N CYS A 48 15.38 -24.71 10.17
CA CYS A 48 14.92 -26.03 10.65
C CYS A 48 14.08 -26.73 9.58
N LYS A 49 14.41 -27.99 9.25
CA LYS A 49 13.73 -28.77 8.22
C LYS A 49 12.39 -29.36 8.66
N TYR A 50 12.23 -29.59 9.96
CA TYR A 50 11.02 -30.21 10.54
C TYR A 50 10.01 -29.15 11.00
N GLN A 51 9.49 -28.37 10.04
CA GLN A 51 8.44 -27.40 10.24
C GLN A 51 7.44 -27.46 9.09
N PRO A 52 6.21 -26.99 9.24
CA PRO A 52 5.24 -26.93 8.15
C PRO A 52 5.81 -26.18 6.94
N ALA A 53 5.46 -26.63 5.72
CA ALA A 53 6.01 -26.10 4.48
C ALA A 53 5.90 -24.57 4.35
N TYR A 54 4.81 -23.96 4.86
CA TYR A 54 4.62 -22.52 4.85
C TYR A 54 5.58 -21.77 5.79
N GLN A 55 5.91 -22.37 6.97
CA GLN A 55 6.91 -21.80 7.88
C GLN A 55 8.31 -21.92 7.30
N LEU A 56 8.62 -23.04 6.65
CA LEU A 56 9.87 -23.24 5.95
C LEU A 56 10.08 -22.19 4.87
N LEU A 57 9.08 -22.00 4.01
CA LEU A 57 9.11 -20.98 2.97
C LEU A 57 9.23 -19.56 3.56
N GLY A 58 8.48 -19.25 4.61
CA GLY A 58 8.54 -17.97 5.31
C GLY A 58 9.91 -17.69 5.92
N SER A 59 10.56 -18.70 6.50
CA SER A 59 11.90 -18.59 7.08
C SER A 59 12.97 -18.36 6.02
N ILE A 60 12.85 -19.06 4.89
CA ILE A 60 13.75 -18.90 3.73
C ILE A 60 13.58 -17.52 3.12
N THR A 61 12.34 -17.09 2.85
CA THR A 61 12.05 -15.81 2.19
C THR A 61 12.47 -14.60 3.01
N ARG A 62 12.38 -14.67 4.35
CA ARG A 62 12.82 -13.59 5.24
C ARG A 62 14.34 -13.41 5.30
N GLN A 63 15.10 -14.45 5.00
CA GLN A 63 16.54 -14.46 5.18
C GLN A 63 17.34 -14.39 3.88
N ILE A 64 16.69 -14.65 2.73
CA ILE A 64 17.31 -14.37 1.43
C ILE A 64 17.17 -12.86 1.19
N PRO A 65 18.28 -12.11 1.20
CA PRO A 65 18.21 -10.72 0.72
C PRO A 65 17.72 -10.79 -0.73
N ASP A 66 16.66 -10.04 -1.02
CA ASP A 66 16.09 -9.96 -2.38
C ASP A 66 17.18 -9.40 -3.29
N ARG A 67 17.90 -10.29 -4.02
CA ARG A 67 19.10 -9.99 -4.84
C ARG A 67 18.77 -9.32 -6.17
N THR A 68 17.55 -8.96 -6.40
CA THR A 68 17.30 -7.85 -7.27
C THR A 68 17.65 -6.59 -6.48
N GLN A 69 18.87 -6.09 -6.66
CA GLN A 69 19.13 -4.66 -6.55
C GLN A 69 18.27 -3.92 -7.60
N ARG A 70 16.97 -4.03 -7.47
CA ARG A 70 16.09 -2.94 -7.77
C ARG A 70 16.36 -1.94 -6.66
N VAL A 71 16.77 -0.74 -7.01
CA VAL A 71 16.50 0.47 -6.24
C VAL A 71 15.23 0.15 -5.44
N GLU A 72 15.30 0.15 -4.13
CA GLU A 72 14.20 -0.23 -3.23
C GLU A 72 12.92 0.22 -3.90
N ASP A 73 12.11 -0.73 -4.35
CA ASP A 73 10.77 -0.44 -4.92
C ASP A 73 9.91 0.01 -3.74
N ILE A 74 10.19 1.23 -3.28
CA ILE A 74 9.47 1.85 -2.18
C ILE A 74 8.10 2.21 -2.72
N THR A 75 7.10 1.43 -2.32
CA THR A 75 5.72 1.77 -2.61
C THR A 75 5.44 3.23 -2.22
N ARG A 76 4.99 4.03 -3.17
CA ARG A 76 4.64 5.43 -2.93
C ARG A 76 3.17 5.54 -2.58
N TYR A 77 2.89 6.14 -1.42
CA TYR A 77 1.53 6.47 -1.04
C TYR A 77 1.14 7.83 -1.60
N ILE A 78 0.00 7.88 -2.26
CA ILE A 78 -0.56 9.08 -2.86
C ILE A 78 -1.89 9.38 -2.18
N GLY A 79 -1.96 10.46 -1.42
CA GLY A 79 -3.18 10.87 -0.73
C GLY A 79 -4.04 11.79 -1.61
N VAL A 80 -5.34 11.60 -1.57
CA VAL A 80 -6.31 12.55 -2.14
C VAL A 80 -7.27 12.95 -1.05
N TYR A 81 -7.40 14.25 -0.82
CA TYR A 81 -8.26 14.83 0.20
C TYR A 81 -9.04 16.01 -0.35
N GLY A 82 -10.10 16.43 0.30
CA GLY A 82 -10.89 17.60 -0.09
C GLY A 82 -12.25 17.63 0.58
N PHE A 83 -12.90 18.79 0.53
CA PHE A 83 -14.12 19.11 1.27
C PHE A 83 -15.41 18.83 0.48
N ASN A 84 -15.27 18.45 -0.80
CA ASN A 84 -16.36 17.99 -1.64
C ASN A 84 -16.12 16.53 -1.99
N SER A 85 -16.93 15.62 -1.45
CA SER A 85 -16.73 14.18 -1.57
C SER A 85 -16.78 13.69 -3.02
N THR A 86 -17.72 14.18 -3.82
CA THR A 86 -17.82 13.80 -5.24
C THR A 86 -16.60 14.25 -6.02
N LEU A 87 -16.13 15.48 -5.81
CA LEU A 87 -14.95 16.01 -6.48
C LEU A 87 -13.69 15.27 -6.04
N ARG A 88 -13.58 14.97 -4.75
CA ARG A 88 -12.46 14.22 -4.16
C ARG A 88 -12.35 12.82 -4.73
N VAL A 89 -13.44 12.04 -4.74
CA VAL A 89 -13.42 10.67 -5.27
C VAL A 89 -13.14 10.66 -6.77
N THR A 90 -13.69 11.62 -7.52
CA THR A 90 -13.38 11.78 -8.95
C THR A 90 -11.89 12.02 -9.17
N LEU A 91 -11.32 12.98 -8.43
CA LEU A 91 -9.88 13.26 -8.49
C LEU A 91 -9.05 12.02 -8.14
N ALA A 92 -9.45 11.28 -7.11
CA ALA A 92 -8.73 10.09 -6.67
C ALA A 92 -8.73 8.99 -7.74
N MET A 93 -9.84 8.75 -8.42
CA MET A 93 -9.93 7.79 -9.52
C MET A 93 -9.08 8.25 -10.73
N VAL A 94 -9.12 9.54 -11.08
CA VAL A 94 -8.31 10.11 -12.16
C VAL A 94 -6.81 9.98 -11.84
N ILE A 95 -6.41 10.27 -10.59
CA ILE A 95 -5.03 10.11 -10.13
C ILE A 95 -4.60 8.65 -10.18
N ALA A 96 -5.45 7.70 -9.74
CA ALA A 96 -5.15 6.28 -9.81
C ALA A 96 -4.95 5.83 -11.28
N ALA A 97 -5.79 6.28 -12.19
CA ALA A 97 -5.65 6.02 -13.62
C ALA A 97 -4.38 6.64 -14.23
N ALA A 98 -3.96 7.82 -13.76
CA ALA A 98 -2.74 8.45 -14.24
C ALA A 98 -1.48 7.74 -13.70
N TYR A 99 -1.46 7.38 -12.42
CA TYR A 99 -0.36 6.61 -11.84
C TYR A 99 -0.25 5.20 -12.41
N SER A 100 -1.35 4.59 -12.83
CA SER A 100 -1.33 3.24 -13.45
C SER A 100 -0.54 3.19 -14.76
N LYS A 101 -0.29 4.33 -15.39
CA LYS A 101 0.62 4.43 -16.55
C LYS A 101 2.10 4.46 -16.16
N LYS A 102 2.38 4.77 -14.89
CA LYS A 102 3.77 4.86 -14.37
C LYS A 102 4.17 3.57 -13.62
N GLY A 103 3.22 2.76 -13.16
CA GLY A 103 3.47 1.52 -12.45
C GLY A 103 2.21 0.86 -11.92
N ARG A 104 2.39 -0.29 -11.28
CA ARG A 104 1.29 -1.06 -10.70
C ARG A 104 0.63 -0.28 -9.57
N THR A 105 -0.64 0.03 -9.70
CA THR A 105 -1.36 0.94 -8.81
C THR A 105 -2.52 0.24 -8.11
N LEU A 106 -2.62 0.43 -6.78
CA LEU A 106 -3.75 0.03 -5.96
C LEU A 106 -4.55 1.27 -5.55
N PHE A 107 -5.86 1.26 -5.77
CA PHE A 107 -6.77 2.29 -5.30
C PHE A 107 -7.53 1.84 -4.05
N ILE A 108 -7.54 2.69 -3.02
CA ILE A 108 -8.25 2.48 -1.75
C ILE A 108 -9.16 3.67 -1.50
N ASN A 109 -10.46 3.40 -1.36
CA ASN A 109 -11.45 4.43 -1.06
C ASN A 109 -11.91 4.33 0.39
N LEU A 110 -11.63 5.36 1.18
CA LEU A 110 -11.98 5.46 2.60
C LEU A 110 -13.22 6.34 2.84
N ASP A 111 -14.12 6.42 1.88
CA ASP A 111 -15.40 7.10 2.07
C ASP A 111 -16.44 6.20 2.76
N GLU A 112 -17.20 6.77 3.66
CA GLU A 112 -18.29 6.11 4.39
C GLU A 112 -19.45 5.72 3.48
N PHE A 113 -19.79 6.61 2.55
CA PHE A 113 -20.86 6.46 1.55
C PHE A 113 -20.27 6.73 0.17
N SER A 114 -19.56 5.75 -0.33
CA SER A 114 -18.70 5.90 -1.48
C SER A 114 -19.48 6.14 -2.78
N GLY A 115 -20.50 5.33 -3.04
CA GLY A 115 -21.28 5.34 -4.29
C GLY A 115 -20.52 4.87 -5.53
N ILE A 116 -19.23 4.54 -5.43
CA ILE A 116 -18.43 4.07 -6.58
C ILE A 116 -18.58 2.58 -6.86
N GLU A 117 -19.27 1.83 -6.01
CA GLU A 117 -19.51 0.39 -6.16
C GLU A 117 -20.17 0.08 -7.50
N HIS A 118 -21.13 0.92 -7.91
CA HIS A 118 -21.82 0.79 -9.19
C HIS A 118 -20.90 1.12 -10.38
N ILE A 119 -19.99 2.09 -10.22
CA ILE A 119 -18.98 2.43 -11.23
C ILE A 119 -17.95 1.32 -11.37
N MET A 120 -17.56 0.72 -10.26
CA MET A 120 -16.54 -0.34 -10.17
C MET A 120 -17.12 -1.74 -10.41
N MET A 121 -18.46 -1.88 -10.51
CA MET A 121 -19.17 -3.17 -10.65
C MET A 121 -18.78 -4.15 -9.53
N SER A 122 -18.71 -3.68 -8.29
CA SER A 122 -18.19 -4.44 -7.15
C SER A 122 -19.24 -4.81 -6.11
N ASP A 123 -20.53 -4.68 -6.45
CA ASP A 123 -21.63 -5.05 -5.57
C ASP A 123 -21.54 -6.53 -5.14
N GLY A 124 -21.68 -6.78 -3.84
CA GLY A 124 -21.63 -8.13 -3.27
C GLY A 124 -20.25 -8.79 -3.22
N CYS A 125 -19.18 -8.07 -3.55
CA CYS A 125 -17.81 -8.54 -3.41
C CYS A 125 -17.30 -8.35 -1.98
N SER A 126 -16.27 -9.13 -1.59
CA SER A 126 -15.45 -8.82 -0.41
C SER A 126 -14.91 -7.39 -0.52
N ASN A 127 -14.92 -6.66 0.59
CA ASN A 127 -14.72 -5.22 0.61
C ASN A 127 -13.76 -4.79 1.73
N LEU A 128 -13.57 -3.49 1.89
CA LEU A 128 -12.63 -2.94 2.85
C LEU A 128 -13.02 -3.23 4.32
N SER A 129 -14.31 -3.44 4.64
CA SER A 129 -14.73 -3.90 5.97
C SER A 129 -14.17 -5.30 6.27
N ASP A 130 -14.21 -6.20 5.29
CA ASP A 130 -13.64 -7.54 5.43
C ASP A 130 -12.12 -7.46 5.62
N VAL A 131 -11.44 -6.57 4.89
CA VAL A 131 -9.99 -6.32 5.03
C VAL A 131 -9.65 -5.83 6.43
N PHE A 132 -10.41 -4.87 6.98
CA PHE A 132 -10.21 -4.39 8.35
C PHE A 132 -10.43 -5.49 9.39
N TYR A 133 -11.45 -6.32 9.18
CA TYR A 133 -11.71 -7.46 10.06
C TYR A 133 -10.56 -8.47 10.02
N MET A 134 -10.15 -8.89 8.83
CA MET A 134 -9.03 -9.83 8.65
C MET A 134 -7.73 -9.27 9.23
N PHE A 135 -7.44 -7.99 9.02
CA PHE A 135 -6.25 -7.36 9.57
C PHE A 135 -6.23 -7.31 11.10
N LYS A 136 -7.39 -7.07 11.75
CA LYS A 136 -7.52 -7.12 13.22
C LYS A 136 -7.30 -8.52 13.78
N GLN A 137 -7.70 -9.55 13.05
CA GLN A 137 -7.51 -10.95 13.40
C GLN A 137 -6.07 -11.43 13.16
N ALA A 138 -5.27 -10.60 12.47
CA ALA A 138 -3.91 -10.74 11.96
C ALA A 138 -3.24 -12.08 12.27
N GLY A 139 -3.45 -13.05 11.40
CA GLY A 139 -2.72 -14.31 11.37
C GLY A 139 -1.78 -14.36 10.16
N GLU A 140 -0.96 -15.40 10.11
CA GLU A 140 0.04 -15.66 9.06
C GLU A 140 -0.55 -15.71 7.62
N HIS A 141 -1.87 -15.77 7.49
CA HIS A 141 -2.58 -15.89 6.20
C HIS A 141 -3.15 -14.58 5.67
N PHE A 142 -2.95 -13.44 6.35
CA PHE A 142 -3.53 -12.15 5.96
C PHE A 142 -3.22 -11.78 4.51
N THR A 143 -1.97 -11.93 4.09
CA THR A 143 -1.54 -11.60 2.72
C THR A 143 -2.26 -12.42 1.64
N GLN A 144 -2.58 -13.68 1.92
CA GLN A 144 -3.36 -14.51 0.98
C GLN A 144 -4.81 -14.06 0.94
N GLN A 145 -5.42 -13.84 2.10
CA GLN A 145 -6.83 -13.45 2.23
C GLN A 145 -7.11 -12.08 1.59
N ILE A 146 -6.22 -11.10 1.79
CA ILE A 146 -6.42 -9.77 1.22
C ILE A 146 -6.36 -9.77 -0.31
N ARG A 147 -5.61 -10.69 -0.93
CA ARG A 147 -5.57 -10.84 -2.40
C ARG A 147 -6.94 -11.19 -2.98
N GLU A 148 -7.78 -11.89 -2.22
CA GLU A 148 -9.15 -12.25 -2.62
C GLU A 148 -10.09 -11.03 -2.60
N CYS A 149 -9.79 -10.04 -1.74
CA CYS A 149 -10.53 -8.79 -1.66
C CYS A 149 -10.12 -7.79 -2.75
N ILE A 150 -8.94 -7.92 -3.33
CA ILE A 150 -8.46 -7.03 -4.38
C ILE A 150 -9.11 -7.42 -5.70
N LYS A 151 -9.69 -6.43 -6.37
CA LYS A 151 -10.29 -6.56 -7.69
C LYS A 151 -9.43 -5.77 -8.67
N ALA A 152 -9.38 -6.25 -9.91
CA ALA A 152 -8.69 -5.57 -11.00
C ALA A 152 -9.72 -4.99 -11.99
N ASN A 153 -9.46 -3.79 -12.46
CA ASN A 153 -10.07 -3.28 -13.68
C ASN A 153 -8.99 -3.08 -14.76
N GLU A 154 -9.35 -2.53 -15.91
CA GLU A 154 -8.40 -2.33 -17.03
C GLU A 154 -7.28 -1.33 -16.73
N LEU A 155 -7.40 -0.52 -15.67
CA LEU A 155 -6.48 0.58 -15.36
C LEU A 155 -5.67 0.31 -14.10
N PHE A 156 -6.31 -0.05 -12.99
CA PHE A 156 -5.68 -0.23 -11.70
C PHE A 156 -6.37 -1.31 -10.86
N ASP A 157 -5.67 -1.85 -9.88
CA ASP A 157 -6.27 -2.72 -8.89
C ASP A 157 -6.99 -1.86 -7.81
N TYR A 158 -8.03 -2.41 -7.18
CA TYR A 158 -8.74 -1.70 -6.13
C TYR A 158 -9.32 -2.64 -5.07
N ILE A 159 -9.54 -2.11 -3.87
CA ILE A 159 -10.33 -2.79 -2.83
C ILE A 159 -11.72 -2.13 -2.85
N PRO A 160 -12.81 -2.91 -3.02
CA PRO A 160 -14.16 -2.36 -2.92
C PRO A 160 -14.35 -1.60 -1.60
N ALA A 161 -15.06 -0.46 -1.65
CA ALA A 161 -15.27 0.39 -0.48
C ALA A 161 -16.07 -0.33 0.61
N VAL A 162 -16.09 0.23 1.82
CA VAL A 162 -16.89 -0.31 2.93
C VAL A 162 -18.38 -0.30 2.59
N VAL A 163 -19.10 -1.30 3.08
CA VAL A 163 -20.58 -1.31 3.02
C VAL A 163 -21.19 -0.66 4.26
N CYS A 164 -20.51 -0.79 5.39
CA CYS A 164 -20.94 -0.18 6.64
C CYS A 164 -20.12 1.08 6.92
N ALA A 165 -20.79 2.23 6.95
CA ALA A 165 -20.14 3.52 7.24
C ALA A 165 -19.43 3.54 8.59
N ASP A 166 -19.96 2.84 9.59
CA ASP A 166 -19.36 2.76 10.92
C ASP A 166 -17.97 2.14 10.91
N ASP A 167 -17.67 1.26 9.95
CA ASP A 167 -16.36 0.61 9.86
C ASP A 167 -15.25 1.64 9.61
N ILE A 168 -15.53 2.72 8.88
CA ILE A 168 -14.58 3.83 8.67
C ILE A 168 -14.35 4.61 9.97
N SER A 169 -15.41 4.86 10.76
CA SER A 169 -15.29 5.60 12.02
C SER A 169 -14.43 4.85 13.06
N TYR A 170 -14.39 3.52 12.99
CA TYR A 170 -13.54 2.69 13.85
C TYR A 170 -12.09 2.56 13.37
N VAL A 171 -11.77 3.08 12.19
CA VAL A 171 -10.40 3.10 11.67
C VAL A 171 -9.57 4.11 12.47
N ASN A 172 -8.56 3.61 13.14
CA ASN A 172 -7.59 4.44 13.86
C ASN A 172 -6.23 4.44 13.16
N ASP A 173 -5.35 5.35 13.59
CA ASP A 173 -4.00 5.54 13.02
C ASP A 173 -3.20 4.25 12.94
N ARG A 174 -3.26 3.40 13.99
CA ARG A 174 -2.50 2.15 14.05
C ARG A 174 -3.01 1.15 13.02
N LEU A 175 -4.34 1.02 12.90
CA LEU A 175 -4.95 0.06 12.00
C LEU A 175 -4.64 0.42 10.54
N ILE A 176 -4.89 1.67 10.15
CA ILE A 176 -4.68 2.08 8.75
C ILE A 176 -3.19 2.10 8.39
N SER A 177 -2.33 2.57 9.29
CA SER A 177 -0.90 2.57 9.05
C SER A 177 -0.35 1.16 8.90
N GLY A 178 -0.72 0.24 9.80
CA GLY A 178 -0.30 -1.15 9.71
C GLY A 178 -0.83 -1.85 8.46
N LEU A 179 -2.09 -1.58 8.08
CA LEU A 179 -2.66 -2.12 6.84
C LEU A 179 -1.88 -1.62 5.61
N LEU A 180 -1.61 -0.32 5.53
CA LEU A 180 -0.85 0.25 4.42
C LEU A 180 0.57 -0.35 4.33
N ASP A 181 1.26 -0.51 5.47
CA ASP A 181 2.57 -1.15 5.52
C ASP A 181 2.52 -2.61 5.02
N GLU A 182 1.50 -3.35 5.42
CA GLU A 182 1.31 -4.74 4.98
C GLU A 182 1.03 -4.83 3.47
N LEU A 183 0.19 -3.94 2.94
CA LEU A 183 -0.10 -3.86 1.51
C LEU A 183 1.16 -3.54 0.69
N ALA A 184 1.95 -2.58 1.15
CA ALA A 184 3.18 -2.19 0.48
C ALA A 184 4.22 -3.33 0.47
N HIS A 185 4.41 -3.98 1.63
CA HIS A 185 5.44 -5.02 1.80
C HIS A 185 5.13 -6.29 1.01
N ASN A 186 3.86 -6.72 1.03
CA ASN A 186 3.48 -8.06 0.57
C ASN A 186 2.88 -8.10 -0.83
N LEU A 187 2.37 -6.98 -1.35
CA LEU A 187 1.67 -6.96 -2.63
C LEU A 187 2.45 -6.29 -3.77
N LYS A 188 3.58 -5.64 -3.45
CA LYS A 188 4.52 -5.04 -4.42
C LYS A 188 3.82 -4.11 -5.42
N TYR A 189 3.03 -3.16 -4.90
CA TYR A 189 2.51 -2.04 -5.69
C TYR A 189 3.55 -0.92 -5.76
N ASP A 190 3.70 -0.32 -6.93
CA ASP A 190 4.52 0.89 -7.09
C ASP A 190 3.83 2.10 -6.46
N TYR A 191 2.50 2.14 -6.57
CA TYR A 191 1.67 3.22 -6.04
C TYR A 191 0.45 2.69 -5.29
N ILE A 192 0.15 3.30 -4.14
CA ILE A 192 -1.12 3.12 -3.42
C ILE A 192 -1.79 4.48 -3.34
N VAL A 193 -2.87 4.65 -4.09
CA VAL A 193 -3.68 5.87 -4.10
C VAL A 193 -4.81 5.73 -3.09
N VAL A 194 -4.84 6.64 -2.13
CA VAL A 194 -5.82 6.62 -1.02
C VAL A 194 -6.73 7.83 -1.12
N ASN A 195 -8.03 7.61 -1.36
CA ASN A 195 -9.05 8.62 -1.18
C ASN A 195 -9.36 8.74 0.32
N ILE A 196 -9.00 9.86 0.92
CA ILE A 196 -9.05 10.09 2.37
C ILE A 196 -10.31 10.88 2.72
N SER A 197 -11.24 10.25 3.43
CA SER A 197 -12.47 10.88 3.91
C SER A 197 -12.25 11.81 5.09
N GLU A 198 -13.16 12.80 5.26
CA GLU A 198 -13.24 13.62 6.46
C GLU A 198 -13.72 12.82 7.68
N GLY A 199 -14.44 11.71 7.48
CA GLY A 199 -14.97 10.85 8.55
C GLY A 199 -13.92 9.99 9.25
N ILE A 200 -12.71 9.90 8.71
CA ILE A 200 -11.61 9.19 9.35
C ILE A 200 -11.10 9.97 10.55
N ASN A 201 -10.95 9.28 11.67
CA ASN A 201 -10.30 9.87 12.84
C ASN A 201 -8.82 10.18 12.52
N LYS A 202 -8.47 11.46 12.53
CA LYS A 202 -7.12 11.97 12.20
C LYS A 202 -6.64 11.62 10.80
N PRO A 203 -7.29 12.10 9.73
CA PRO A 203 -6.89 11.82 8.35
C PRO A 203 -5.45 12.26 8.04
N TRP A 204 -4.89 13.19 8.82
CA TRP A 204 -3.50 13.64 8.70
C TRP A 204 -2.46 12.57 9.02
N SER A 205 -2.79 11.50 9.71
CA SER A 205 -1.86 10.38 9.91
C SER A 205 -1.59 9.65 8.59
N ILE A 206 -2.62 9.52 7.76
CA ILE A 206 -2.48 8.96 6.40
C ILE A 206 -1.73 9.95 5.51
N MET A 207 -2.12 11.25 5.52
CA MET A 207 -1.46 12.30 4.74
C MET A 207 0.04 12.40 5.07
N GLY A 208 0.42 12.20 6.34
CA GLY A 208 1.80 12.20 6.79
C GLY A 208 2.68 11.12 6.16
N ARG A 209 2.08 10.04 5.69
CA ARG A 209 2.76 8.91 5.02
C ARG A 209 2.84 9.09 3.51
N CYS A 210 2.01 9.96 2.94
CA CYS A 210 1.94 10.15 1.50
C CYS A 210 3.15 10.93 0.98
N SER A 211 3.70 10.49 -0.15
CA SER A 211 4.73 11.22 -0.89
C SER A 211 4.16 12.52 -1.47
N ASN A 212 2.91 12.48 -1.90
CA ASN A 212 2.14 13.62 -2.41
C ASN A 212 0.73 13.57 -1.84
N VAL A 213 0.17 14.73 -1.54
CA VAL A 213 -1.24 14.90 -1.12
C VAL A 213 -1.93 15.85 -2.08
N TYR A 214 -2.85 15.32 -2.87
CA TYR A 214 -3.63 16.11 -3.81
C TYR A 214 -4.92 16.56 -3.15
N ILE A 215 -5.18 17.87 -3.19
CA ILE A 215 -6.37 18.48 -2.60
C ILE A 215 -7.34 18.85 -3.71
N SER A 216 -8.51 18.20 -3.73
CA SER A 216 -9.56 18.57 -4.68
C SER A 216 -10.11 19.97 -4.36
N ASP A 217 -10.31 20.76 -5.39
CA ASP A 217 -10.77 22.14 -5.29
C ASP A 217 -11.80 22.45 -6.38
N SER A 218 -12.95 22.96 -5.98
CA SER A 218 -14.00 23.42 -6.90
C SER A 218 -13.79 24.87 -7.33
N GLY A 219 -12.91 25.59 -6.67
CA GLY A 219 -12.75 27.04 -6.82
C GLY A 219 -13.75 27.85 -5.97
N ASP A 220 -14.55 27.19 -5.11
CA ASP A 220 -15.49 27.84 -4.22
C ASP A 220 -14.79 28.62 -3.08
N TYR A 221 -15.36 29.77 -2.72
CA TYR A 221 -14.80 30.63 -1.67
C TYR A 221 -14.70 29.92 -0.31
N ILE A 222 -15.73 29.16 0.07
CA ILE A 222 -15.74 28.43 1.35
C ILE A 222 -14.71 27.29 1.36
N GLU A 223 -14.55 26.56 0.26
CA GLU A 223 -13.48 25.55 0.13
C GLU A 223 -12.11 26.21 0.27
N ASN A 224 -11.91 27.39 -0.32
CA ASN A 224 -10.66 28.12 -0.15
C ASN A 224 -10.39 28.50 1.32
N CYS A 225 -11.41 28.94 2.04
CA CYS A 225 -11.29 29.22 3.49
C CYS A 225 -10.96 27.95 4.30
N ARG A 226 -11.62 26.82 4.00
CA ARG A 226 -11.35 25.52 4.63
C ARG A 226 -9.93 25.05 4.36
N PHE A 227 -9.46 25.17 3.14
CA PHE A 227 -8.08 24.83 2.78
C PHE A 227 -7.05 25.67 3.55
N ASN A 228 -7.27 26.97 3.67
CA ASN A 228 -6.40 27.87 4.45
C ASN A 228 -6.42 27.49 5.95
N ASN A 229 -7.58 27.11 6.49
CA ASN A 229 -7.70 26.63 7.87
C ASN A 229 -6.94 25.30 8.07
N LEU A 230 -7.04 24.38 7.11
CA LEU A 230 -6.30 23.11 7.13
C LEU A 230 -4.77 23.35 7.13
N LYS A 231 -4.29 24.22 6.26
CA LYS A 231 -2.86 24.60 6.23
C LYS A 231 -2.41 25.21 7.54
N ARG A 232 -3.17 26.16 8.08
CA ARG A 232 -2.86 26.78 9.37
C ARG A 232 -2.80 25.74 10.49
N TYR A 233 -3.79 24.83 10.56
CA TYR A 233 -3.80 23.74 11.53
C TYR A 233 -2.53 22.87 11.45
N PHE A 234 -2.05 22.52 10.26
CA PHE A 234 -0.84 21.73 10.11
C PHE A 234 0.39 22.49 10.56
N ILE A 235 0.52 23.77 10.22
CA ILE A 235 1.63 24.62 10.66
C ILE A 235 1.64 24.75 12.18
N GLU A 236 0.51 25.13 12.80
CA GLU A 236 0.39 25.29 14.25
C GLU A 236 0.57 23.98 15.03
N SER A 237 0.34 22.83 14.38
CA SER A 237 0.52 21.50 14.96
C SER A 237 1.90 20.87 14.70
N GLY A 238 2.85 21.60 14.11
CA GLY A 238 4.20 21.08 13.79
C GLY A 238 4.19 20.01 12.71
N LYS A 239 3.29 20.14 11.72
CA LYS A 239 3.13 19.19 10.61
C LYS A 239 3.36 19.86 9.24
N GLU A 240 4.24 20.84 9.18
CA GLU A 240 4.55 21.62 7.97
C GLU A 240 4.96 20.72 6.81
N ALA A 241 5.66 19.62 7.08
CA ALA A 241 6.06 18.65 6.07
C ALA A 241 4.88 18.03 5.28
N ILE A 242 3.65 18.06 5.83
CA ILE A 242 2.46 17.67 5.07
C ILE A 242 2.10 18.77 4.09
N VAL A 243 2.16 20.03 4.52
CA VAL A 243 1.83 21.21 3.69
C VAL A 243 2.74 21.28 2.47
N ASP A 244 4.03 21.00 2.64
CA ASP A 244 5.03 21.01 1.55
C ASP A 244 4.74 20.00 0.46
N ARG A 245 4.01 18.92 0.78
CA ARG A 245 3.61 17.86 -0.14
C ARG A 245 2.19 18.01 -0.67
N MET A 246 1.46 19.06 -0.23
CA MET A 246 0.09 19.32 -0.68
C MET A 246 0.07 20.07 -2.01
N MET A 247 -0.65 19.52 -2.96
CA MET A 247 -0.91 20.16 -4.25
C MET A 247 -2.43 20.32 -4.44
N ARG A 248 -2.87 21.55 -4.62
CA ARG A 248 -4.28 21.86 -4.93
C ARG A 248 -4.57 21.64 -6.40
N ILE A 249 -5.61 20.87 -6.69
CA ILE A 249 -6.07 20.58 -8.05
C ILE A 249 -7.48 21.12 -8.23
N ASN A 250 -7.63 22.15 -9.04
CA ASN A 250 -8.91 22.69 -9.39
C ASN A 250 -9.52 21.88 -10.54
N LEU A 251 -10.49 21.05 -10.22
CA LEU A 251 -11.24 20.28 -11.21
C LEU A 251 -12.53 21.00 -11.57
N LYS A 252 -12.63 21.42 -12.81
CA LYS A 252 -13.91 21.84 -13.38
C LYS A 252 -14.63 20.59 -13.88
N MET A 253 -15.53 20.05 -13.05
CA MET A 253 -16.33 18.89 -13.43
C MET A 253 -17.24 19.23 -14.60
N LYS A 254 -16.87 18.77 -15.77
CA LYS A 254 -17.72 18.79 -16.97
C LYS A 254 -18.26 17.39 -17.29
N ASP A 255 -17.56 16.36 -16.80
CA ASP A 255 -17.88 14.98 -17.07
C ASP A 255 -18.75 14.41 -15.95
N THR A 256 -19.80 13.69 -16.35
CA THR A 256 -20.69 13.01 -15.41
C THR A 256 -20.05 11.73 -14.91
N MET A 257 -20.04 11.54 -13.60
CA MET A 257 -19.70 10.26 -12.99
C MET A 257 -20.90 9.31 -13.05
N ASP A 258 -20.93 8.45 -14.04
CA ASP A 258 -21.90 7.40 -14.24
C ASP A 258 -21.22 6.03 -14.39
N GLU A 259 -21.99 4.96 -14.60
CA GLU A 259 -21.50 3.59 -14.75
C GLU A 259 -20.44 3.44 -15.87
N GLY A 260 -20.43 4.32 -16.87
CA GLY A 260 -19.45 4.33 -17.97
C GLY A 260 -18.18 5.14 -17.66
N PHE A 261 -18.08 5.77 -16.50
CA PHE A 261 -16.99 6.71 -16.19
C PHE A 261 -15.61 6.08 -16.32
N LEU A 262 -15.39 4.87 -15.79
CA LEU A 262 -14.09 4.18 -15.88
C LEU A 262 -13.64 3.95 -17.33
N LYS A 263 -14.55 3.59 -18.21
CA LYS A 263 -14.24 3.31 -19.64
C LYS A 263 -13.77 4.57 -20.39
N ARG A 264 -14.21 5.74 -19.95
CA ARG A 264 -13.86 7.01 -20.58
C ARG A 264 -12.94 7.90 -19.74
N ILE A 265 -12.54 7.50 -18.54
CA ILE A 265 -11.76 8.32 -17.61
C ILE A 265 -10.51 8.92 -18.28
N MET A 266 -9.81 8.14 -19.09
CA MET A 266 -8.59 8.58 -19.80
C MET A 266 -8.86 9.63 -20.91
N TYR A 267 -10.10 9.80 -21.31
CA TYR A 267 -10.54 10.74 -22.35
C TYR A 267 -11.18 12.00 -21.74
N THR A 268 -11.23 12.10 -20.41
CA THR A 268 -11.78 13.27 -19.72
C THR A 268 -10.80 14.44 -19.67
N ASP A 269 -11.35 15.65 -19.64
CA ASP A 269 -10.55 16.88 -19.41
C ASP A 269 -9.76 16.79 -18.09
N ALA A 270 -10.37 16.18 -17.06
CA ALA A 270 -9.75 15.98 -15.75
C ALA A 270 -8.49 15.11 -15.85
N TYR A 271 -8.54 14.01 -16.59
CA TYR A 271 -7.39 13.12 -16.79
C TYR A 271 -6.26 13.84 -17.56
N GLY A 272 -6.59 14.51 -18.66
CA GLY A 272 -5.60 15.26 -19.44
C GLY A 272 -4.88 16.31 -18.59
N TYR A 273 -5.64 17.04 -17.76
CA TYR A 273 -5.07 18.04 -16.85
C TYR A 273 -4.18 17.41 -15.76
N VAL A 274 -4.68 16.38 -15.07
CA VAL A 274 -3.90 15.70 -14.02
C VAL A 274 -2.66 15.03 -14.57
N SER A 275 -2.75 14.33 -15.71
CA SER A 275 -1.57 13.72 -16.35
C SER A 275 -0.50 14.74 -16.67
N SER A 276 -0.87 15.90 -17.23
CA SER A 276 0.09 16.95 -17.53
C SER A 276 0.79 17.49 -16.28
N LEU A 277 0.09 17.60 -15.15
CA LEU A 277 0.68 17.99 -13.87
C LEU A 277 1.65 16.95 -13.33
N LEU A 278 1.30 15.65 -13.44
CA LEU A 278 2.14 14.56 -12.93
C LEU A 278 3.41 14.34 -13.77
N ASP A 279 3.42 14.78 -15.01
CA ASP A 279 4.61 14.71 -15.89
C ASP A 279 5.59 15.88 -15.64
N MET A 280 5.16 16.92 -14.90
CA MET A 280 6.01 18.05 -14.51
C MET A 280 6.69 17.84 -13.13
N VAL A 281 6.27 16.85 -12.37
CA VAL A 281 6.74 16.54 -11.01
C VAL A 281 7.58 15.26 -11.03
#